data_80d347ef83a341d1cb60c3ffec2de551
#
_entry.id   80d347ef83a341d1cb60c3ffec2de551
#
_cell.length_a   1.000
_cell.length_b   1.000
_cell.length_c   1.000
_cell.angle_alpha   90.00
_cell.angle_beta   90.00
_cell.angle_gamma   90.00
#
_symmetry.space_group_name_H-M   'P 1'
#
loop_
_entity.id
_entity.type
_entity.pdbx_description
1 polymer ?
#
loop_
_entity_poly.entity_id
_entity_poly.type
_entity_poly.pdbx_seq_one_letter_code
_entity_poly.pdbx_strand_id
1 'polypeptide(L)'
;MNEHSRQDEISTLNTLTATLIDSVTGFEDAAANIEGTSRFQQLFRERAGERQRVVESLRAEVRRLGGDPEDSGSFLGKSHQRFLDLKAAITGRNDKAIINEVERGEDYLKEKFETALESGHLSGETRAVVEQAYQSVRSGHDQVSALKHGLEA
;
A
#
# COMPACT_ATOMS: atom_id res chain seq x y z
N MET A 1 21.15 -0.64 -19.39
CA MET A 1 20.72 -1.57 -18.30
C MET A 1 20.93 -3.00 -18.78
N ASN A 2 21.57 -3.82 -17.96
CA ASN A 2 21.73 -5.23 -18.32
C ASN A 2 20.54 -6.06 -17.84
N GLU A 3 20.49 -7.31 -18.25
CA GLU A 3 19.38 -8.23 -17.92
C GLU A 3 19.20 -8.40 -16.42
N HIS A 4 20.30 -8.53 -15.68
CA HIS A 4 20.25 -8.74 -14.24
C HIS A 4 19.62 -7.53 -13.51
N SER A 5 20.01 -6.31 -13.88
CA SER A 5 19.46 -5.08 -13.30
C SER A 5 17.96 -4.95 -13.61
N ARG A 6 17.55 -5.33 -14.81
CA ARG A 6 16.14 -5.31 -15.20
C ARG A 6 15.32 -6.28 -14.36
N GLN A 7 15.84 -7.48 -14.12
CA GLN A 7 15.15 -8.46 -13.28
C GLN A 7 15.00 -7.97 -11.84
N ASP A 8 16.03 -7.31 -11.32
CA ASP A 8 15.96 -6.72 -9.97
C ASP A 8 14.87 -5.65 -9.89
N GLU A 9 14.78 -4.80 -10.91
CA GLU A 9 13.75 -3.77 -10.95
C GLU A 9 12.35 -4.36 -11.04
N ILE A 10 12.16 -5.38 -11.89
CA ILE A 10 10.88 -6.07 -12.02
C ILE A 10 10.50 -6.71 -10.68
N SER A 11 11.44 -7.38 -10.03
CA SER A 11 11.19 -8.02 -8.74
C SER A 11 10.76 -7.00 -7.68
N THR A 12 11.45 -5.87 -7.61
CA THR A 12 11.12 -4.80 -6.67
C THR A 12 9.74 -4.22 -6.95
N LEU A 13 9.44 -3.93 -8.21
CA LEU A 13 8.12 -3.42 -8.60
C LEU A 13 7.01 -4.39 -8.23
N ASN A 14 7.21 -5.68 -8.48
CA ASN A 14 6.21 -6.68 -8.17
C ASN A 14 6.01 -6.86 -6.66
N THR A 15 7.06 -6.75 -5.87
CA THR A 15 6.95 -6.78 -4.41
C THR A 15 6.14 -5.58 -3.90
N LEU A 16 6.43 -4.38 -4.40
CA LEU A 16 5.67 -3.19 -4.04
C LEU A 16 4.22 -3.29 -4.48
N THR A 17 3.99 -3.83 -5.67
CA THR A 17 2.63 -4.02 -6.21
C THR A 17 1.81 -4.96 -5.33
N ALA A 18 2.38 -6.09 -4.91
CA ALA A 18 1.69 -7.04 -4.02
C ALA A 18 1.30 -6.35 -2.70
N THR A 19 2.19 -5.56 -2.13
CA THR A 19 1.92 -4.83 -0.89
C THR A 19 0.82 -3.78 -1.10
N LEU A 20 0.83 -3.10 -2.23
CA LEU A 20 -0.22 -2.13 -2.58
C LEU A 20 -1.58 -2.80 -2.75
N ILE A 21 -1.62 -3.98 -3.37
CA ILE A 21 -2.87 -4.74 -3.53
C ILE A 21 -3.44 -5.10 -2.16
N ASP A 22 -2.60 -5.52 -1.22
CA ASP A 22 -3.03 -5.76 0.16
C ASP A 22 -3.60 -4.49 0.79
N SER A 23 -2.98 -3.34 0.50
CA SER A 23 -3.47 -2.05 0.99
C SER A 23 -4.85 -1.70 0.43
N VAL A 24 -5.08 -1.94 -0.86
CA VAL A 24 -6.40 -1.72 -1.47
C VAL A 24 -7.45 -2.55 -0.77
N THR A 25 -7.18 -3.85 -0.61
CA THR A 25 -8.11 -4.76 0.08
C THR A 25 -8.36 -4.31 1.51
N GLY A 26 -7.30 -3.91 2.22
CA GLY A 26 -7.41 -3.43 3.59
C GLY A 26 -8.29 -2.19 3.72
N PHE A 27 -8.10 -1.20 2.84
CA PHE A 27 -8.94 0.00 2.86
C PHE A 27 -10.41 -0.33 2.52
N GLU A 28 -10.63 -1.21 1.54
CA GLU A 28 -11.98 -1.62 1.18
C GLU A 28 -12.69 -2.34 2.33
N ASP A 29 -12.01 -3.27 2.98
CA ASP A 29 -12.55 -4.01 4.11
C ASP A 29 -12.81 -3.08 5.29
N ALA A 30 -11.89 -2.16 5.58
CA ALA A 30 -12.06 -1.20 6.65
C ALA A 30 -13.26 -0.29 6.38
N ALA A 31 -13.39 0.21 5.14
CA ALA A 31 -14.52 1.07 4.78
C ALA A 31 -15.86 0.36 4.91
N ALA A 32 -15.90 -0.93 4.57
CA ALA A 32 -17.14 -1.72 4.64
C ALA A 32 -17.56 -2.05 6.07
N ASN A 33 -16.62 -2.03 7.02
CA ASN A 33 -16.86 -2.55 8.37
C ASN A 33 -16.74 -1.51 9.48
N ILE A 34 -16.23 -0.30 9.18
CA ILE A 34 -16.16 0.73 10.20
C ILE A 34 -17.55 1.33 10.42
N GLU A 35 -17.91 1.50 11.69
CA GLU A 35 -19.22 2.01 12.04
C GLU A 35 -19.13 3.44 12.55
N GLY A 36 -19.56 4.08 13.11
CA GLY A 36 -19.43 5.31 13.88
C GLY A 36 -19.01 6.58 13.14
N THR A 37 -18.16 6.51 12.11
CA THR A 37 -17.63 7.74 11.51
C THR A 37 -17.60 7.70 9.99
N SER A 38 -18.55 8.38 9.36
CA SER A 38 -18.62 8.47 7.89
C SER A 38 -17.37 9.08 7.28
N ARG A 39 -16.67 9.96 8.03
CA ARG A 39 -15.42 10.58 7.59
C ARG A 39 -14.32 9.55 7.33
N PHE A 40 -14.14 8.57 8.22
CA PHE A 40 -13.18 7.51 8.01
C PHE A 40 -13.61 6.58 6.88
N GLN A 41 -14.88 6.27 6.81
CA GLN A 41 -15.41 5.41 5.76
C GLN A 41 -15.15 6.04 4.38
N GLN A 42 -15.44 7.31 4.24
CA GLN A 42 -15.22 8.03 2.99
C GLN A 42 -13.72 8.09 2.66
N LEU A 43 -12.88 8.41 3.63
CA LEU A 43 -11.44 8.45 3.43
C LEU A 43 -10.90 7.11 2.95
N PHE A 44 -11.32 6.02 3.59
CA PHE A 44 -10.82 4.69 3.22
C PHE A 44 -11.25 4.30 1.81
N ARG A 45 -12.46 4.66 1.39
CA ARG A 45 -12.91 4.42 0.01
C ARG A 45 -12.10 5.23 -1.00
N GLU A 46 -11.81 6.48 -0.69
CA GLU A 46 -11.00 7.34 -1.56
C GLU A 46 -9.58 6.80 -1.67
N ARG A 47 -9.00 6.37 -0.56
CA ARG A 47 -7.65 5.81 -0.56
C ARG A 47 -7.59 4.49 -1.31
N ALA A 48 -8.61 3.64 -1.20
CA ALA A 48 -8.66 2.40 -1.97
C ALA A 48 -8.63 2.68 -3.46
N GLY A 49 -9.44 3.63 -3.93
CA GLY A 49 -9.48 4.00 -5.34
C GLY A 49 -8.16 4.57 -5.84
N GLU A 50 -7.55 5.45 -5.06
CA GLU A 50 -6.24 6.01 -5.42
C GLU A 50 -5.15 4.94 -5.43
N ARG A 51 -5.13 4.05 -4.43
CA ARG A 51 -4.17 2.96 -4.37
C ARG A 51 -4.30 2.02 -5.56
N GLN A 52 -5.51 1.78 -6.02
CA GLN A 52 -5.72 0.97 -7.22
C GLN A 52 -5.05 1.62 -8.43
N ARG A 53 -5.11 2.93 -8.56
CA ARG A 53 -4.43 3.64 -9.65
C ARG A 53 -2.91 3.51 -9.54
N VAL A 54 -2.38 3.56 -8.31
CA VAL A 54 -0.94 3.35 -8.07
C VAL A 54 -0.53 1.93 -8.45
N VAL A 55 -1.35 0.94 -8.10
CA VAL A 55 -1.13 -0.46 -8.49
C VAL A 55 -0.99 -0.55 -10.01
N GLU A 56 -1.92 0.03 -10.76
CA GLU A 56 -1.90 -0.03 -12.22
C GLU A 56 -0.67 0.68 -12.80
N SER A 57 -0.23 1.77 -12.17
CA SER A 57 0.98 2.48 -12.57
C SER A 57 2.23 1.59 -12.47
N LEU A 58 2.38 0.87 -11.35
CA LEU A 58 3.52 -0.03 -11.19
C LEU A 58 3.43 -1.24 -12.11
N ARG A 59 2.23 -1.77 -12.32
CA ARG A 59 2.02 -2.88 -13.24
C ARG A 59 2.38 -2.49 -14.68
N ALA A 60 2.02 -1.28 -15.10
CA ALA A 60 2.38 -0.77 -16.41
C ALA A 60 3.90 -0.68 -16.57
N GLU A 61 4.60 -0.26 -15.52
CA GLU A 61 6.06 -0.18 -15.57
C GLU A 61 6.71 -1.56 -15.68
N VAL A 62 6.16 -2.57 -14.99
CA VAL A 62 6.64 -3.95 -15.12
C VAL A 62 6.50 -4.41 -16.59
N ARG A 63 5.35 -4.10 -17.21
CA ARG A 63 5.13 -4.47 -18.62
C ARG A 63 6.13 -3.75 -19.54
N ARG A 64 6.39 -2.48 -19.27
CA ARG A 64 7.38 -1.72 -20.06
C ARG A 64 8.76 -2.35 -19.99
N LEU A 65 9.12 -2.92 -18.84
CA LEU A 65 10.40 -3.60 -18.65
C LEU A 65 10.40 -5.05 -19.21
N GLY A 66 9.26 -5.52 -19.71
CA GLY A 66 9.15 -6.84 -20.30
C GLY A 66 8.83 -7.94 -19.31
N GLY A 67 8.41 -7.60 -18.10
CA GLY A 67 8.07 -8.57 -17.07
C GLY A 67 6.60 -8.87 -16.99
N ASP A 68 6.24 -9.81 -16.13
CA ASP A 68 4.86 -10.15 -15.80
C ASP A 68 4.43 -9.42 -14.55
N PRO A 69 3.42 -8.52 -14.63
CA PRO A 69 2.97 -7.78 -13.45
C PRO A 69 2.30 -8.68 -12.41
N GLU A 70 2.60 -8.42 -11.14
CA GLU A 70 1.90 -9.07 -10.05
C GLU A 70 0.42 -8.65 -10.06
N ASP A 71 -0.50 -9.61 -9.90
CA ASP A 71 -1.94 -9.34 -9.93
C ASP A 71 -2.64 -9.76 -8.63
N SER A 72 -1.91 -10.26 -7.65
CA SER A 72 -2.48 -10.66 -6.36
C SER A 72 -1.65 -10.10 -5.22
N GLY A 73 -2.27 -10.06 -4.04
CA GLY A 73 -1.60 -9.58 -2.84
C GLY A 73 -0.55 -10.57 -2.33
N SER A 74 0.10 -10.19 -1.26
CA SER A 74 1.11 -11.02 -0.61
C SER A 74 0.43 -12.04 0.30
N PHE A 75 0.62 -13.32 0.01
CA PHE A 75 0.06 -14.39 0.83
C PHE A 75 1.00 -14.83 1.95
N LEU A 76 2.29 -14.44 1.86
CA LEU A 76 3.30 -14.81 2.84
C LEU A 76 4.08 -13.57 3.23
N GLY A 77 4.49 -13.48 4.49
CA GLY A 77 5.30 -12.38 4.98
C GLY A 77 4.51 -11.36 5.78
N LYS A 78 5.16 -10.25 6.10
CA LYS A 78 4.61 -9.23 7.01
C LYS A 78 3.38 -8.53 6.46
N SER A 79 3.29 -8.34 5.14
CA SER A 79 2.14 -7.73 4.52
C SER A 79 0.88 -8.56 4.74
N HIS A 80 1.01 -9.87 4.61
CA HIS A 80 -0.08 -10.81 4.87
C HIS A 80 -0.48 -10.79 6.36
N GLN A 81 0.50 -10.71 7.26
CA GLN A 81 0.23 -10.62 8.69
C GLN A 81 -0.56 -9.36 9.02
N ARG A 82 -0.24 -8.22 8.41
CA ARG A 82 -0.99 -6.98 8.60
C ARG A 82 -2.45 -7.13 8.17
N PHE A 83 -2.67 -7.83 7.06
CA PHE A 83 -4.02 -8.12 6.58
C PHE A 83 -4.80 -8.99 7.57
N LEU A 84 -4.17 -10.00 8.15
CA LEU A 84 -4.79 -10.84 9.17
C LEU A 84 -5.12 -10.05 10.43
N ASP A 85 -4.24 -9.16 10.85
CA ASP A 85 -4.46 -8.30 12.03
C ASP A 85 -5.66 -7.38 11.79
N LEU A 86 -5.80 -6.83 10.59
CA LEU A 86 -6.95 -6.01 10.25
C LEU A 86 -8.23 -6.83 10.28
N LYS A 87 -8.22 -8.05 9.74
CA LYS A 87 -9.38 -8.94 9.78
C LYS A 87 -9.81 -9.27 11.21
N ALA A 88 -8.84 -9.48 12.10
CA ALA A 88 -9.13 -9.71 13.51
C ALA A 88 -9.81 -8.50 14.15
N ALA A 89 -9.33 -7.29 13.84
CA ALA A 89 -9.94 -6.06 14.35
C ALA A 89 -11.38 -5.89 13.84
N ILE A 90 -11.61 -6.20 12.57
CA ILE A 90 -12.94 -6.14 11.96
C ILE A 90 -13.88 -7.14 12.64
N THR A 91 -13.42 -8.37 12.86
CA THR A 91 -14.21 -9.40 13.54
C THR A 91 -14.60 -8.96 14.94
N GLY A 92 -13.71 -8.26 15.63
CA GLY A 92 -13.98 -7.72 16.96
C GLY A 92 -14.90 -6.51 16.98
N ARG A 93 -15.27 -5.96 15.81
CA ARG A 93 -16.18 -4.80 15.65
C ARG A 93 -15.76 -3.59 16.48
N ASN A 94 -14.47 -3.30 16.48
CA ASN A 94 -13.91 -2.18 17.23
C ASN A 94 -13.30 -1.18 16.24
N ASP A 95 -13.98 -0.05 16.05
CA ASP A 95 -13.54 0.98 15.09
C ASP A 95 -12.14 1.48 15.38
N LYS A 96 -11.81 1.70 16.65
CA LYS A 96 -10.48 2.17 17.03
C LYS A 96 -9.40 1.16 16.64
N ALA A 97 -9.67 -0.13 16.86
CA ALA A 97 -8.74 -1.18 16.47
C ALA A 97 -8.59 -1.25 14.95
N ILE A 98 -9.67 -1.08 14.20
CA ILE A 98 -9.63 -1.04 12.73
C ILE A 98 -8.72 0.11 12.28
N ILE A 99 -8.93 1.30 12.80
CA ILE A 99 -8.14 2.48 12.46
C ILE A 99 -6.66 2.28 12.80
N ASN A 100 -6.38 1.70 13.98
CA ASN A 100 -5.01 1.40 14.37
C ASN A 100 -4.32 0.45 13.42
N GLU A 101 -5.03 -0.60 12.97
CA GLU A 101 -4.45 -1.57 12.05
C GLU A 101 -4.26 -0.97 10.65
N VAL A 102 -5.17 -0.10 10.20
CA VAL A 102 -4.98 0.62 8.94
C VAL A 102 -3.71 1.48 9.01
N GLU A 103 -3.51 2.21 10.11
CA GLU A 103 -2.31 3.04 10.26
C GLU A 103 -1.04 2.18 10.28
N ARG A 104 -1.05 1.06 10.98
CA ARG A 104 0.11 0.15 11.00
C ARG A 104 0.42 -0.37 9.60
N GLY A 105 -0.61 -0.69 8.82
CA GLY A 105 -0.42 -1.10 7.44
C GLY A 105 0.17 0.02 6.59
N GLU A 106 -0.26 1.24 6.82
CA GLU A 106 0.28 2.41 6.13
C GLU A 106 1.74 2.65 6.47
N ASP A 107 2.11 2.50 7.75
CA ASP A 107 3.51 2.60 8.18
C ASP A 107 4.37 1.56 7.46
N TYR A 108 3.89 0.33 7.38
CA TYR A 108 4.61 -0.76 6.73
C TYR A 108 4.80 -0.48 5.24
N LEU A 109 3.74 -0.04 4.56
CA LEU A 109 3.79 0.26 3.13
C LEU A 109 4.76 1.41 2.84
N LYS A 110 4.70 2.47 3.63
CA LYS A 110 5.59 3.61 3.49
C LYS A 110 7.05 3.18 3.63
N GLU A 111 7.35 2.36 4.65
CA GLU A 111 8.69 1.86 4.89
C GLU A 111 9.19 1.00 3.73
N LYS A 112 8.32 0.18 3.14
CA LYS A 112 8.69 -0.64 1.98
C LYS A 112 9.10 0.21 0.80
N PHE A 113 8.38 1.29 0.52
CA PHE A 113 8.75 2.21 -0.55
C PHE A 113 10.06 2.92 -0.26
N GLU A 114 10.26 3.36 0.98
CA GLU A 114 11.50 4.04 1.37
C GLU A 114 12.70 3.11 1.21
N THR A 115 12.56 1.86 1.64
CA THR A 115 13.62 0.87 1.47
C THR A 115 13.95 0.64 0.00
N ALA A 116 12.93 0.53 -0.86
CA ALA A 116 13.13 0.33 -2.29
C ALA A 116 13.88 1.53 -2.91
N LEU A 117 13.50 2.74 -2.53
CA LEU A 117 14.13 3.95 -3.06
C LEU A 117 15.57 4.13 -2.58
N GLU A 118 15.88 3.65 -1.37
CA GLU A 118 17.24 3.73 -0.80
C GLU A 118 18.16 2.63 -1.31
N SER A 119 17.60 1.56 -1.88
CA SER A 119 18.40 0.38 -2.25
C SER A 119 19.41 0.63 -3.38
N GLY A 120 19.16 1.65 -4.20
CA GLY A 120 19.99 1.91 -5.38
C GLY A 120 19.72 0.99 -6.56
N HIS A 121 18.77 0.07 -6.44
CA HIS A 121 18.40 -0.85 -7.53
C HIS A 121 17.54 -0.22 -8.60
N LEU A 122 16.87 0.89 -8.28
CA LEU A 122 15.96 1.57 -9.20
C LEU A 122 16.70 2.71 -9.90
N SER A 123 16.55 2.80 -11.20
CA SER A 123 17.22 3.83 -11.98
C SER A 123 16.28 4.38 -13.05
N GLY A 124 16.60 5.59 -13.51
CA GLY A 124 15.93 6.23 -14.64
C GLY A 124 14.43 6.34 -14.46
N GLU A 125 13.70 5.91 -15.48
CA GLU A 125 12.25 6.03 -15.54
C GLU A 125 11.56 5.19 -14.47
N THR A 126 12.09 3.99 -14.17
CA THR A 126 11.53 3.14 -13.13
C THR A 126 11.59 3.82 -11.77
N ARG A 127 12.72 4.45 -11.44
CA ARG A 127 12.83 5.20 -10.19
C ARG A 127 11.81 6.32 -10.12
N ALA A 128 11.63 7.05 -11.23
CA ALA A 128 10.65 8.14 -11.27
C ALA A 128 9.23 7.65 -11.01
N VAL A 129 8.86 6.49 -11.59
CA VAL A 129 7.54 5.89 -11.36
C VAL A 129 7.36 5.53 -9.88
N VAL A 130 8.37 4.91 -9.26
CA VAL A 130 8.30 4.54 -7.84
C VAL A 130 8.27 5.77 -6.94
N GLU A 131 9.01 6.82 -7.27
CA GLU A 131 8.98 8.07 -6.50
C GLU A 131 7.60 8.72 -6.55
N GLN A 132 6.96 8.72 -7.71
CA GLN A 132 5.61 9.28 -7.85
C GLN A 132 4.60 8.45 -7.06
N ALA A 133 4.72 7.13 -7.12
CA ALA A 133 3.89 6.23 -6.31
C ALA A 133 4.10 6.48 -4.82
N TYR A 134 5.35 6.69 -4.41
CA TYR A 134 5.68 6.98 -3.02
C TYR A 134 5.00 8.26 -2.52
N GLN A 135 4.92 9.31 -3.35
CA GLN A 135 4.25 10.54 -2.95
C GLN A 135 2.78 10.28 -2.61
N SER A 136 2.11 9.43 -3.40
CA SER A 136 0.72 9.06 -3.11
C SER A 136 0.62 8.26 -1.81
N VAL A 137 1.54 7.30 -1.59
CA VAL A 137 1.57 6.49 -0.37
C VAL A 137 1.79 7.37 0.85
N ARG A 138 2.76 8.29 0.78
CA ARG A 138 3.08 9.20 1.87
C ARG A 138 1.90 10.12 2.21
N SER A 139 1.25 10.67 1.19
CA SER A 139 0.10 11.53 1.38
C SER A 139 -1.04 10.79 2.08
N GLY A 140 -1.33 9.55 1.66
CA GLY A 140 -2.35 8.73 2.29
C GLY A 140 -1.99 8.35 3.72
N HIS A 141 -0.74 8.00 3.96
CA HIS A 141 -0.23 7.70 5.30
C HIS A 141 -0.42 8.89 6.24
N ASP A 142 -0.01 10.08 5.81
CA ASP A 142 -0.08 11.27 6.64
C ASP A 142 -1.54 11.64 6.94
N GLN A 143 -2.43 11.44 5.99
CA GLN A 143 -3.85 11.74 6.15
C GLN A 143 -4.51 10.79 7.16
N VAL A 144 -4.23 9.50 7.09
CA VAL A 144 -4.75 8.51 8.05
C VAL A 144 -4.21 8.81 9.45
N SER A 145 -2.91 9.09 9.56
CA SER A 145 -2.27 9.39 10.82
C SER A 145 -2.88 10.63 11.46
N ALA A 146 -3.09 11.69 10.69
CA ALA A 146 -3.69 12.93 11.19
C ALA A 146 -5.11 12.70 11.71
N LEU A 147 -5.91 11.90 11.02
CA LEU A 147 -7.27 11.60 11.45
C LEU A 147 -7.28 10.77 12.73
N LYS A 148 -6.40 9.78 12.83
CA LYS A 148 -6.28 8.96 14.04
C LYS A 148 -5.92 9.83 15.25
N HIS A 149 -4.91 10.69 15.10
CA HIS A 149 -4.48 11.55 16.18
C HIS A 149 -5.55 12.57 16.58
N GLY A 150 -6.34 13.04 15.61
CA GLY A 150 -7.47 13.91 15.89
C GLY A 150 -8.52 13.25 16.76
N LEU A 151 -8.72 11.95 16.61
CA LEU A 151 -9.65 11.18 17.44
C LEU A 151 -9.14 11.00 18.88
N GLU A 152 -7.83 10.96 19.06
CA GLU A 152 -7.20 10.76 20.37
C GLU A 152 -7.05 12.04 21.16
N ALA A 153 -7.22 13.19 20.50
CA ALA A 153 -7.05 14.51 21.13
C ALA A 153 -8.22 14.93 22.04
#